data_4ad7c32a3c3a62a2799bfcf412d1ccdf
#
_entry.id   4ad7c32a3c3a62a2799bfcf412d1ccdf
#
_cell.length_a   1.000
_cell.length_b   1.000
_cell.length_c   1.000
_cell.angle_alpha   90.00
_cell.angle_beta   90.00
_cell.angle_gamma   90.00
#
_symmetry.space_group_name_H-M   'P 1'
#
loop_
_entity.id
_entity.type
_entity.pdbx_description
1 polymer ?
#
loop_
_entity_poly.entity_id
_entity_poly.type
_entity_poly.pdbx_seq_one_letter_code
_entity_poly.pdbx_strand_id
1 'polypeptide(L)'
;MSSEDPPGKLHRHHLAPSDSSQAILDAALRVLRPHIPTSIPLYRRLQFGRFFPDSFLFTNLDLGAPSLPIDAHASNGTGAGSRPNSHYRHEDPWLIAFVDRTCRPETEVWVFGSWEDSPPASSPSPSPSSPTETQEEWQAIDNLVAELVRACRNLPVPRSLHQDILDAQQTQQQAADTDPAPSTNPPPNPFAAARVPTIQLWGAIHSTTATILERLDVLASTSQVTSTAANHTFMFDVPSLPPPSALPDGLEWGEVKREHFALIRSKSEIPRWDRTMASLPSLAIYPAAGNCGSGGGPPVAWAFIGLDTSVTTLHVEPEWRGRGLGKTVTTKLFKQGMQRFWEDGVQRLAHGYVVLGNKASEGMMRSLGGRDMWKCYWLRVDLEKAGNM
;
A
#
# COMPACT_ATOMS: atom_id res chain seq x y z
N MET A 1 -10.65 16.25 37.43
CA MET A 1 -9.30 16.40 36.91
C MET A 1 -9.16 15.37 35.81
N SER A 2 -9.37 15.76 34.56
CA SER A 2 -9.10 14.93 33.41
C SER A 2 -7.57 14.80 33.26
N SER A 3 -7.06 13.58 33.38
CA SER A 3 -5.66 13.30 33.07
C SER A 3 -5.50 13.48 31.56
N GLU A 4 -4.94 14.60 31.13
CA GLU A 4 -4.45 14.72 29.77
C GLU A 4 -3.35 13.66 29.57
N ASP A 5 -3.58 12.74 28.63
CA ASP A 5 -2.54 11.79 28.22
C ASP A 5 -1.32 12.58 27.70
N PRO A 6 -0.10 12.13 27.95
CA PRO A 6 1.12 12.81 27.51
C PRO A 6 1.11 12.92 25.97
N PRO A 7 1.58 14.04 25.40
CA PRO A 7 1.64 14.22 23.95
C PRO A 7 2.50 13.13 23.32
N GLY A 8 2.00 12.53 22.22
CA GLY A 8 2.70 11.49 21.46
C GLY A 8 2.26 10.05 21.76
N LYS A 9 1.34 9.81 22.69
CA LYS A 9 0.81 8.47 22.96
C LYS A 9 -0.10 8.00 21.84
N LEU A 10 0.16 6.81 21.30
CA LEU A 10 -0.69 6.21 20.25
C LEU A 10 -1.94 5.56 20.85
N HIS A 11 -3.08 5.87 20.27
CA HIS A 11 -4.33 5.14 20.45
C HIS A 11 -4.35 3.90 19.53
N ARG A 12 -4.81 2.78 20.07
CA ARG A 12 -4.98 1.53 19.32
C ARG A 12 -6.46 1.23 19.15
N HIS A 13 -6.93 1.19 17.93
CA HIS A 13 -8.30 0.83 17.59
C HIS A 13 -8.34 -0.52 16.89
N HIS A 14 -9.21 -1.41 17.35
CA HIS A 14 -9.42 -2.71 16.72
C HIS A 14 -10.41 -2.55 15.55
N LEU A 15 -10.05 -3.04 14.37
CA LEU A 15 -10.87 -2.91 13.15
C LEU A 15 -11.69 -4.17 12.83
N ALA A 16 -11.94 -5.05 13.80
CA ALA A 16 -12.91 -6.12 13.59
C ALA A 16 -14.29 -5.55 13.25
N PRO A 17 -15.06 -6.19 12.36
CA PRO A 17 -16.35 -5.66 11.92
C PRO A 17 -17.31 -5.38 13.09
N SER A 18 -17.59 -4.09 13.32
CA SER A 18 -18.52 -3.57 14.33
C SER A 18 -18.89 -2.11 14.01
N ASP A 19 -19.97 -1.59 14.55
CA ASP A 19 -20.36 -0.19 14.33
C ASP A 19 -19.31 0.80 14.85
N SER A 20 -18.68 0.50 15.99
CA SER A 20 -17.61 1.33 16.55
C SER A 20 -16.37 1.34 15.65
N SER A 21 -16.00 0.21 15.06
CA SER A 21 -14.89 0.13 14.11
C SER A 21 -15.18 0.91 12.84
N GLN A 22 -16.43 0.91 12.37
CA GLN A 22 -16.83 1.70 11.20
C GLN A 22 -16.72 3.20 11.47
N ALA A 23 -17.12 3.68 12.64
CA ALA A 23 -17.00 5.09 13.01
C ALA A 23 -15.54 5.55 13.06
N ILE A 24 -14.62 4.72 13.61
CA ILE A 24 -13.18 4.98 13.62
C ILE A 24 -12.62 5.00 12.20
N LEU A 25 -13.03 4.06 11.36
CA LEU A 25 -12.60 3.98 9.96
C LEU A 25 -13.02 5.24 9.18
N ASP A 26 -14.29 5.66 9.34
CA ASP A 26 -14.82 6.87 8.71
C ASP A 26 -14.09 8.13 9.19
N ALA A 27 -13.73 8.19 10.48
CA ALA A 27 -12.95 9.29 11.03
C ALA A 27 -11.53 9.32 10.44
N ALA A 28 -10.84 8.18 10.37
CA ALA A 28 -9.52 8.07 9.77
C ALA A 28 -9.54 8.47 8.28
N LEU A 29 -10.53 8.02 7.51
CA LEU A 29 -10.69 8.40 6.11
C LEU A 29 -10.93 9.91 5.94
N ARG A 30 -11.73 10.54 6.83
CA ARG A 30 -11.93 12.00 6.81
C ARG A 30 -10.62 12.77 7.05
N VAL A 31 -9.78 12.29 7.99
CA VAL A 31 -8.46 12.91 8.26
C VAL A 31 -7.52 12.75 7.07
N LEU A 32 -7.45 11.58 6.46
CA LEU A 32 -6.54 11.28 5.35
C LEU A 32 -6.94 11.96 4.03
N ARG A 33 -8.24 12.22 3.82
CA ARG A 33 -8.78 12.74 2.56
C ARG A 33 -8.14 14.05 2.07
N PRO A 34 -7.92 15.08 2.92
CA PRO A 34 -7.28 16.33 2.50
C PRO A 34 -5.82 16.15 2.03
N HIS A 35 -5.18 15.05 2.41
CA HIS A 35 -3.78 14.74 2.11
C HIS A 35 -3.60 13.86 0.85
N ILE A 36 -4.68 13.61 0.10
CA ILE A 36 -4.58 12.99 -1.22
C ILE A 36 -3.88 14.00 -2.18
N PRO A 37 -2.88 13.57 -2.96
CA PRO A 37 -2.55 12.18 -3.31
C PRO A 37 -1.58 11.45 -2.36
N THR A 38 -0.85 12.12 -1.48
CA THR A 38 0.25 11.50 -0.71
C THR A 38 -0.26 10.41 0.24
N SER A 39 -1.41 10.60 0.88
CA SER A 39 -2.06 9.61 1.76
C SER A 39 -2.71 8.44 1.03
N ILE A 40 -2.76 8.43 -0.32
CA ILE A 40 -3.59 7.50 -1.09
C ILE A 40 -3.32 6.02 -0.80
N PRO A 41 -2.07 5.56 -0.53
CA PRO A 41 -1.83 4.15 -0.23
C PRO A 41 -2.59 3.69 1.01
N LEU A 42 -2.49 4.43 2.11
CA LEU A 42 -3.21 4.12 3.34
C LEU A 42 -4.72 4.39 3.20
N TYR A 43 -5.11 5.54 2.62
CA TYR A 43 -6.52 5.87 2.39
C TYR A 43 -7.23 4.73 1.66
N ARG A 44 -6.68 4.25 0.56
CA ARG A 44 -7.24 3.17 -0.24
C ARG A 44 -7.14 1.81 0.44
N ARG A 45 -6.08 1.57 1.24
CA ARG A 45 -5.99 0.34 2.05
C ARG A 45 -7.14 0.23 3.04
N LEU A 46 -7.46 1.33 3.73
CA LEU A 46 -8.59 1.39 4.65
C LEU A 46 -9.93 1.26 3.91
N GLN A 47 -10.09 1.96 2.80
CA GLN A 47 -11.30 1.93 1.98
C GLN A 47 -11.54 0.55 1.33
N PHE A 48 -10.49 -0.25 1.09
CA PHE A 48 -10.62 -1.62 0.58
C PHE A 48 -11.45 -2.50 1.53
N GLY A 49 -11.38 -2.24 2.83
CA GLY A 49 -12.29 -2.81 3.84
C GLY A 49 -12.05 -4.29 4.16
N ARG A 50 -10.90 -4.86 3.76
CA ARG A 50 -10.53 -6.23 4.14
C ARG A 50 -9.80 -6.22 5.47
N PHE A 51 -10.53 -6.44 6.54
CA PHE A 51 -10.01 -6.52 7.91
C PHE A 51 -10.17 -7.93 8.46
N PHE A 52 -9.14 -8.41 9.15
CA PHE A 52 -9.15 -9.65 9.89
C PHE A 52 -9.32 -9.39 11.40
N PRO A 53 -9.58 -10.42 12.23
CA PRO A 53 -9.76 -10.23 13.66
C PRO A 53 -8.61 -9.50 14.37
N ASP A 54 -7.39 -9.59 13.85
CA ASP A 54 -6.20 -8.95 14.42
C ASP A 54 -5.76 -7.73 13.60
N SER A 55 -6.68 -7.06 12.90
CA SER A 55 -6.43 -5.80 12.22
C SER A 55 -6.58 -4.63 13.18
N PHE A 56 -5.58 -3.73 13.21
CA PHE A 56 -5.55 -2.56 14.08
C PHE A 56 -5.27 -1.28 13.30
N LEU A 57 -5.78 -0.17 13.84
CA LEU A 57 -5.39 1.17 13.44
C LEU A 57 -4.72 1.84 14.64
N PHE A 58 -3.55 2.43 14.40
CA PHE A 58 -2.80 3.23 15.37
C PHE A 58 -2.77 4.68 14.93
N THR A 59 -2.95 5.60 15.88
CA THR A 59 -2.86 7.04 15.66
C THR A 59 -2.68 7.78 16.97
N ASN A 60 -2.06 8.97 16.95
CA ASN A 60 -2.05 9.89 18.08
C ASN A 60 -3.20 10.92 18.03
N LEU A 61 -4.10 10.79 17.05
CA LEU A 61 -5.29 11.62 16.95
C LEU A 61 -6.46 11.01 17.73
N ASP A 62 -7.27 11.85 18.35
CA ASP A 62 -8.56 11.43 18.91
C ASP A 62 -9.61 11.28 17.79
N LEU A 63 -9.76 10.06 17.28
CA LEU A 63 -10.78 9.73 16.27
C LEU A 63 -12.19 9.55 16.85
N GLY A 64 -12.33 9.53 18.17
CA GLY A 64 -13.61 9.36 18.86
C GLY A 64 -14.32 10.68 19.19
N ALA A 65 -13.65 11.83 19.07
CA ALA A 65 -14.28 13.13 19.29
C ALA A 65 -15.36 13.42 18.23
N PRO A 66 -16.54 13.92 18.61
CA PRO A 66 -17.58 14.27 17.66
C PRO A 66 -17.05 15.35 16.71
N SER A 67 -16.92 15.02 15.43
CA SER A 67 -16.60 15.99 14.41
C SER A 67 -17.71 17.01 14.33
N LEU A 68 -17.38 18.30 14.50
CA LEU A 68 -18.32 19.38 14.21
C LEU A 68 -18.78 19.28 12.74
N PRO A 69 -20.05 19.53 12.43
CA PRO A 69 -20.57 19.41 11.08
C PRO A 69 -19.78 20.33 10.14
N ILE A 70 -19.34 19.79 9.01
CA ILE A 70 -18.84 20.59 7.90
C ILE A 70 -20.07 21.29 7.33
N ASP A 71 -20.21 22.59 7.60
CA ASP A 71 -21.30 23.39 7.06
C ASP A 71 -21.27 23.35 5.52
N ALA A 72 -22.24 22.60 4.99
CA ALA A 72 -22.54 22.52 3.56
C ALA A 72 -23.40 23.74 3.15
N HIS A 73 -22.86 24.94 3.24
CA HIS A 73 -23.44 26.13 2.59
C HIS A 73 -22.34 27.13 2.20
N ALA A 74 -21.77 26.92 1.01
CA ALA A 74 -21.16 28.02 0.29
C ALA A 74 -22.27 28.81 -0.41
N SER A 75 -22.83 29.81 0.25
CA SER A 75 -23.62 30.85 -0.40
C SER A 75 -22.70 31.72 -1.25
N ASN A 76 -23.11 31.99 -2.50
CA ASN A 76 -22.48 32.91 -3.43
C ASN A 76 -22.18 34.28 -2.79
N GLY A 77 -20.92 34.58 -2.59
CA GLY A 77 -20.43 35.88 -2.16
C GLY A 77 -19.12 36.18 -2.85
N THR A 78 -19.16 37.09 -3.83
CA THR A 78 -18.00 37.71 -4.47
C THR A 78 -17.24 38.52 -3.42
N GLY A 79 -16.09 38.00 -2.98
CA GLY A 79 -15.20 38.73 -2.06
C GLY A 79 -13.82 38.08 -2.05
N ALA A 80 -12.81 38.90 -2.34
CA ALA A 80 -11.42 38.50 -2.46
C ALA A 80 -10.86 37.84 -1.19
N GLY A 81 -10.19 36.71 -1.35
CA GLY A 81 -9.01 36.33 -0.58
C GLY A 81 -9.20 35.86 0.86
N SER A 82 -10.00 34.84 1.14
CA SER A 82 -9.87 34.07 2.39
C SER A 82 -9.86 32.59 2.06
N ARG A 83 -8.72 31.94 2.32
CA ARG A 83 -8.61 30.48 2.28
C ARG A 83 -9.59 29.88 3.29
N PRO A 84 -10.33 28.79 2.98
CA PRO A 84 -11.21 28.16 3.95
C PRO A 84 -10.38 27.72 5.17
N ASN A 85 -10.78 28.16 6.36
CA ASN A 85 -10.23 27.70 7.63
C ASN A 85 -10.49 26.20 7.77
N SER A 86 -9.48 25.38 7.48
CA SER A 86 -9.49 23.98 7.88
C SER A 86 -9.22 23.94 9.40
N HIS A 87 -10.24 23.61 10.19
CA HIS A 87 -10.15 23.47 11.65
C HIS A 87 -9.32 22.27 12.14
N TYR A 88 -8.52 21.65 11.27
CA TYR A 88 -7.54 20.62 11.59
C TYR A 88 -6.13 21.04 11.19
N ARG A 89 -5.70 22.21 11.61
CA ARG A 89 -4.26 22.45 11.75
C ARG A 89 -3.85 21.90 13.11
N HIS A 90 -3.55 20.60 13.15
CA HIS A 90 -2.69 20.12 14.22
C HIS A 90 -1.31 20.75 13.97
N GLU A 91 -0.90 21.65 14.86
CA GLU A 91 0.44 22.22 14.86
C GLU A 91 1.47 21.12 15.12
N ASP A 92 1.08 20.07 15.83
CA ASP A 92 1.90 18.91 16.16
C ASP A 92 1.84 17.80 15.08
N PRO A 93 2.94 17.06 14.86
CA PRO A 93 2.98 15.95 13.93
C PRO A 93 2.04 14.82 14.37
N TRP A 94 1.41 14.18 13.37
CA TRP A 94 0.52 13.06 13.60
C TRP A 94 0.73 11.95 12.57
N LEU A 95 0.31 10.74 12.93
CA LEU A 95 0.27 9.60 12.02
C LEU A 95 -1.04 8.82 12.14
N ILE A 96 -1.35 8.10 11.06
CA ILE A 96 -2.29 6.99 11.04
C ILE A 96 -1.57 5.79 10.43
N ALA A 97 -1.66 4.63 11.10
CA ALA A 97 -1.09 3.38 10.60
C ALA A 97 -2.12 2.25 10.68
N PHE A 98 -2.25 1.50 9.61
CA PHE A 98 -2.98 0.24 9.58
C PHE A 98 -1.98 -0.91 9.75
N VAL A 99 -2.27 -1.83 10.66
CA VAL A 99 -1.42 -2.98 10.99
C VAL A 99 -2.23 -4.26 10.99
N ASP A 100 -1.80 -5.25 10.20
CA ASP A 100 -2.41 -6.58 10.17
C ASP A 100 -1.35 -7.66 9.95
N ARG A 101 -1.01 -8.34 11.03
CA ARG A 101 0.01 -9.38 11.02
C ARG A 101 -0.43 -10.69 10.36
N THR A 102 -1.72 -10.87 10.07
CA THR A 102 -2.24 -12.04 9.34
C THR A 102 -1.87 -12.02 7.86
N CYS A 103 -1.45 -10.86 7.35
CA CYS A 103 -1.07 -10.69 5.95
C CYS A 103 0.29 -11.32 5.61
N ARG A 104 1.13 -11.66 6.58
CA ARG A 104 2.48 -12.23 6.34
C ARG A 104 2.47 -13.38 5.33
N PRO A 105 3.45 -13.44 4.43
CA PRO A 105 4.61 -12.59 4.22
C PRO A 105 4.32 -11.34 3.35
N GLU A 106 3.07 -11.08 3.03
CA GLU A 106 2.65 -9.86 2.34
C GLU A 106 2.76 -8.65 3.27
N THR A 107 2.49 -7.45 2.77
CA THR A 107 2.57 -6.22 3.55
C THR A 107 1.66 -6.28 4.78
N GLU A 108 2.25 -6.05 5.95
CA GLU A 108 1.57 -6.05 7.25
C GLU A 108 1.21 -4.65 7.73
N VAL A 109 1.96 -3.62 7.29
CA VAL A 109 1.79 -2.24 7.74
C VAL A 109 1.72 -1.27 6.58
N TRP A 110 0.75 -0.37 6.63
CA TRP A 110 0.67 0.86 5.84
C TRP A 110 0.58 2.04 6.80
N VAL A 111 1.35 3.08 6.55
CA VAL A 111 1.40 4.28 7.39
C VAL A 111 1.39 5.53 6.53
N PHE A 112 0.78 6.58 7.06
CA PHE A 112 0.90 7.96 6.59
C PHE A 112 1.13 8.87 7.79
N GLY A 113 2.11 9.75 7.68
CA GLY A 113 2.38 10.81 8.65
C GLY A 113 2.23 12.19 8.02
N SER A 114 1.78 13.18 8.80
CA SER A 114 1.57 14.56 8.32
C SER A 114 2.83 15.15 7.66
N TRP A 115 4.01 14.71 8.07
CA TRP A 115 5.30 15.11 7.50
C TRP A 115 5.56 14.60 6.07
N GLU A 116 4.77 13.66 5.56
CA GLU A 116 4.93 13.15 4.19
C GLU A 116 4.36 14.12 3.16
N ASP A 117 3.33 14.87 3.53
CA ASP A 117 2.68 15.86 2.67
C ASP A 117 3.32 17.26 2.82
N SER A 118 3.76 17.57 4.02
CA SER A 118 4.38 18.85 4.38
C SER A 118 5.58 18.61 5.28
N PRO A 119 6.73 18.17 4.73
CA PRO A 119 7.91 17.90 5.55
C PRO A 119 8.41 19.21 6.20
N PRO A 120 8.88 19.16 7.46
CA PRO A 120 9.56 20.28 8.08
C PRO A 120 10.70 20.79 7.21
N ALA A 121 10.95 22.10 7.22
CA ALA A 121 11.96 22.73 6.38
C ALA A 121 13.34 22.07 6.60
N SER A 122 13.97 21.58 5.53
CA SER A 122 15.29 20.97 5.57
C SER A 122 16.44 21.99 5.50
N SER A 123 16.14 23.27 5.32
CA SER A 123 17.10 24.40 5.27
C SER A 123 16.46 25.64 5.89
N PRO A 124 17.24 26.46 6.59
CA PRO A 124 16.75 27.74 7.03
C PRO A 124 16.41 28.60 5.81
N SER A 125 15.11 28.72 5.52
CA SER A 125 14.63 29.83 4.73
C SER A 125 15.09 31.13 5.46
N PRO A 126 15.44 32.21 4.76
CA PRO A 126 15.93 33.44 5.40
C PRO A 126 14.88 34.19 6.22
N SER A 127 13.78 33.55 6.61
CA SER A 127 12.80 34.05 7.56
C SER A 127 12.80 33.13 8.79
N PRO A 128 13.08 33.62 10.01
CA PRO A 128 13.43 32.77 11.13
C PRO A 128 12.20 32.21 11.86
N SER A 129 11.75 31.05 11.52
CA SER A 129 11.43 30.05 12.53
C SER A 129 12.77 29.53 13.07
N SER A 130 12.98 29.52 14.37
CA SER A 130 14.31 29.26 14.94
C SER A 130 14.80 27.86 14.52
N PRO A 131 16.13 27.64 14.32
CA PRO A 131 16.68 26.30 14.06
C PRO A 131 16.29 25.27 15.13
N THR A 132 15.95 25.71 16.31
CA THR A 132 15.49 24.94 17.47
C THR A 132 14.09 24.33 17.22
N GLU A 133 13.13 25.09 16.67
CA GLU A 133 11.75 24.63 16.42
C GLU A 133 11.71 23.50 15.39
N THR A 134 12.49 23.61 14.30
CA THR A 134 12.58 22.56 13.30
C THR A 134 13.20 21.27 13.85
N GLN A 135 14.17 21.38 14.76
CA GLN A 135 14.80 20.24 15.39
C GLN A 135 13.85 19.53 16.38
N GLU A 136 13.08 20.31 17.15
CA GLU A 136 12.06 19.78 18.07
C GLU A 136 10.95 19.06 17.32
N GLU A 137 10.51 19.59 16.18
CA GLU A 137 9.50 18.97 15.32
C GLU A 137 9.99 17.62 14.78
N TRP A 138 11.22 17.53 14.25
CA TRP A 138 11.80 16.26 13.80
C TRP A 138 11.96 15.26 14.93
N GLN A 139 12.33 15.71 16.14
CA GLN A 139 12.41 14.85 17.31
C GLN A 139 11.02 14.31 17.70
N ALA A 140 9.98 15.12 17.61
CA ALA A 140 8.61 14.68 17.88
C ALA A 140 8.15 13.61 16.87
N ILE A 141 8.49 13.79 15.58
CA ILE A 141 8.22 12.83 14.53
C ILE A 141 8.96 11.50 14.80
N ASP A 142 10.26 11.57 15.14
CA ASP A 142 11.06 10.38 15.47
C ASP A 142 10.46 9.60 16.64
N ASN A 143 10.06 10.32 17.71
CA ASN A 143 9.43 9.72 18.87
C ASN A 143 8.11 9.04 18.49
N LEU A 144 7.31 9.64 17.64
CA LEU A 144 6.02 9.10 17.20
C LEU A 144 6.19 7.83 16.35
N VAL A 145 7.17 7.82 15.44
CA VAL A 145 7.49 6.63 14.64
C VAL A 145 8.07 5.52 15.52
N ALA A 146 8.94 5.86 16.48
CA ALA A 146 9.48 4.92 17.47
C ALA A 146 8.36 4.27 18.29
N GLU A 147 7.37 5.07 18.73
CA GLU A 147 6.21 4.58 19.47
C GLU A 147 5.37 3.61 18.63
N LEU A 148 5.19 3.89 17.32
CA LEU A 148 4.51 2.97 16.41
C LEU A 148 5.25 1.62 16.32
N VAL A 149 6.59 1.63 16.21
CA VAL A 149 7.37 0.40 16.15
C VAL A 149 7.23 -0.39 17.45
N ARG A 150 7.29 0.28 18.63
CA ARG A 150 7.02 -0.35 19.93
C ARG A 150 5.62 -0.93 20.04
N ALA A 151 4.61 -0.20 19.56
CA ALA A 151 3.22 -0.66 19.52
C ALA A 151 3.07 -1.91 18.64
N CYS A 152 3.71 -1.95 17.47
CA CYS A 152 3.75 -3.14 16.61
C CYS A 152 4.43 -4.35 17.28
N ARG A 153 5.53 -4.12 18.02
CA ARG A 153 6.23 -5.18 18.80
C ARG A 153 5.32 -5.84 19.83
N ASN A 154 4.44 -5.06 20.45
CA ASN A 154 3.54 -5.54 21.50
C ASN A 154 2.31 -6.29 20.94
N LEU A 155 2.14 -6.35 19.59
CA LEU A 155 1.08 -7.14 18.99
C LEU A 155 1.48 -8.62 18.89
N PRO A 156 0.58 -9.55 19.26
CA PRO A 156 0.83 -10.97 19.10
C PRO A 156 0.94 -11.35 17.62
N VAL A 157 1.71 -12.38 17.31
CA VAL A 157 1.64 -13.05 15.99
C VAL A 157 0.40 -13.93 15.99
N PRO A 158 -0.52 -13.78 15.01
CA PRO A 158 -1.75 -14.57 14.95
C PRO A 158 -1.46 -16.08 14.84
N ARG A 159 -2.15 -16.89 15.62
CA ARG A 159 -1.95 -18.37 15.63
C ARG A 159 -2.31 -19.02 14.28
N SER A 160 -3.36 -18.54 13.62
CA SER A 160 -3.79 -19.00 12.32
C SER A 160 -2.71 -18.87 11.24
N LEU A 161 -1.92 -17.82 11.32
CA LEU A 161 -0.81 -17.58 10.40
C LEU A 161 0.28 -18.65 10.53
N HIS A 162 0.54 -19.14 11.74
CA HIS A 162 1.56 -20.15 11.98
C HIS A 162 1.23 -21.46 11.22
N GLN A 163 -0.02 -21.88 11.23
CA GLN A 163 -0.48 -23.05 10.50
C GLN A 163 -0.37 -22.86 8.99
N ASP A 164 -0.83 -21.72 8.45
CA ASP A 164 -0.71 -21.40 7.02
C ASP A 164 0.75 -21.45 6.53
N ILE A 165 1.69 -20.98 7.37
CA ILE A 165 3.13 -21.02 7.07
C ILE A 165 3.63 -22.47 7.08
N LEU A 166 3.22 -23.28 8.05
CA LEU A 166 3.60 -24.69 8.13
C LEU A 166 3.08 -25.49 6.94
N ASP A 167 1.82 -25.26 6.55
CA ASP A 167 1.20 -25.94 5.41
C ASP A 167 1.89 -25.58 4.09
N ALA A 168 2.24 -24.29 3.91
CA ALA A 168 3.00 -23.84 2.75
C ALA A 168 4.43 -24.45 2.71
N GLN A 169 5.06 -24.67 3.86
CA GLN A 169 6.36 -25.33 3.95
C GLN A 169 6.28 -26.81 3.59
N GLN A 170 5.28 -27.52 4.09
CA GLN A 170 5.07 -28.94 3.76
C GLN A 170 4.82 -29.15 2.28
N THR A 171 4.01 -28.28 1.67
CA THR A 171 3.73 -28.34 0.22
C THR A 171 5.00 -28.10 -0.62
N GLN A 172 5.87 -27.18 -0.19
CA GLN A 172 7.15 -26.92 -0.88
C GLN A 172 8.14 -28.06 -0.70
N GLN A 173 8.18 -28.70 0.46
CA GLN A 173 9.04 -29.84 0.74
C GLN A 173 8.63 -31.07 -0.09
N GLN A 174 7.34 -31.33 -0.18
CA GLN A 174 6.79 -32.42 -1.02
C GLN A 174 7.07 -32.16 -2.51
N ALA A 175 7.01 -30.92 -2.98
CA ALA A 175 7.35 -30.58 -4.37
C ALA A 175 8.84 -30.75 -4.66
N ALA A 176 9.73 -30.46 -3.71
CA ALA A 176 11.17 -30.66 -3.84
C ALA A 176 11.57 -32.15 -3.81
N ASP A 177 10.82 -32.98 -3.08
CA ASP A 177 11.06 -34.43 -3.00
C ASP A 177 10.59 -35.18 -4.25
N THR A 178 9.69 -34.57 -5.04
CA THR A 178 9.15 -35.18 -6.28
C THR A 178 9.92 -34.79 -7.54
N ASP A 179 10.76 -33.76 -7.51
CA ASP A 179 11.61 -33.35 -8.66
C ASP A 179 13.08 -33.17 -8.21
N PRO A 180 13.91 -34.25 -8.32
CA PRO A 180 15.26 -34.27 -7.76
C PRO A 180 16.33 -33.54 -8.59
N ALA A 181 15.98 -32.68 -9.52
CA ALA A 181 16.97 -31.85 -10.22
C ALA A 181 17.40 -30.64 -9.36
N PRO A 182 18.57 -30.68 -8.66
CA PRO A 182 19.00 -29.54 -7.87
C PRO A 182 19.38 -28.38 -8.77
N SER A 183 18.51 -27.37 -8.80
CA SER A 183 18.94 -26.03 -9.19
C SER A 183 20.03 -25.59 -8.20
N THR A 184 21.21 -25.27 -8.69
CA THR A 184 22.37 -24.85 -7.87
C THR A 184 22.12 -23.56 -7.09
N ASN A 185 21.00 -22.87 -7.32
CA ASN A 185 20.49 -21.75 -6.54
C ASN A 185 18.95 -21.81 -6.56
N PRO A 186 18.30 -22.45 -5.59
CA PRO A 186 16.85 -22.36 -5.48
C PRO A 186 16.45 -20.89 -5.30
N PRO A 187 15.37 -20.44 -5.96
CA PRO A 187 14.88 -19.07 -5.76
C PRO A 187 14.63 -18.85 -4.26
N PRO A 188 14.96 -17.66 -3.70
CA PRO A 188 14.80 -17.37 -2.30
C PRO A 188 13.35 -17.66 -1.91
N ASN A 189 13.16 -18.50 -0.89
CA ASN A 189 11.83 -18.83 -0.38
C ASN A 189 11.15 -17.54 0.12
N PRO A 190 10.11 -17.02 -0.56
CA PRO A 190 9.46 -15.76 -0.18
C PRO A 190 8.85 -15.82 1.22
N PHE A 191 8.59 -17.04 1.73
CA PHE A 191 8.06 -17.26 3.07
C PHE A 191 9.15 -17.37 4.14
N ALA A 192 10.45 -17.35 3.79
CA ALA A 192 11.53 -17.44 4.76
C ALA A 192 11.51 -16.27 5.75
N ALA A 193 11.24 -15.06 5.28
CA ALA A 193 11.13 -13.87 6.13
C ALA A 193 9.91 -13.94 7.08
N ALA A 194 8.85 -14.66 6.73
CA ALA A 194 7.69 -14.85 7.59
C ALA A 194 7.98 -15.78 8.80
N ARG A 195 9.08 -16.53 8.76
CA ARG A 195 9.50 -17.42 9.87
C ARG A 195 10.05 -16.65 11.05
N VAL A 196 10.50 -15.40 10.87
CA VAL A 196 11.03 -14.56 11.94
C VAL A 196 9.90 -13.67 12.46
N PRO A 197 9.28 -13.98 13.62
CA PRO A 197 8.10 -13.25 14.10
C PRO A 197 8.35 -11.76 14.33
N THR A 198 9.59 -11.39 14.60
CA THR A 198 10.00 -10.01 14.91
C THR A 198 10.29 -9.18 13.67
N ILE A 199 10.39 -9.77 12.49
CA ILE A 199 10.57 -9.03 11.23
C ILE A 199 9.20 -8.78 10.61
N GLN A 200 8.85 -7.52 10.37
CA GLN A 200 7.57 -7.06 9.84
C GLN A 200 7.75 -6.33 8.51
N LEU A 201 6.92 -6.63 7.50
CA LEU A 201 6.98 -5.95 6.21
C LEU A 201 6.06 -4.72 6.20
N TRP A 202 6.66 -3.56 6.07
CA TRP A 202 6.00 -2.27 5.90
C TRP A 202 6.00 -1.89 4.42
N GLY A 203 4.86 -1.55 3.85
CA GLY A 203 4.72 -1.32 2.40
C GLY A 203 4.33 0.09 2.03
N ALA A 204 4.72 0.47 0.83
CA ALA A 204 4.49 1.79 0.25
C ALA A 204 5.01 2.95 1.13
N ILE A 205 6.06 2.70 1.92
CA ILE A 205 6.62 3.68 2.87
C ILE A 205 7.21 4.85 2.10
N HIS A 206 6.70 6.04 2.35
CA HIS A 206 7.20 7.29 1.77
C HIS A 206 8.68 7.47 2.08
N SER A 207 9.45 8.08 1.16
CA SER A 207 10.90 8.26 1.31
C SER A 207 11.28 8.98 2.61
N THR A 208 10.48 9.95 3.06
CA THR A 208 10.72 10.67 4.32
C THR A 208 10.60 9.72 5.51
N THR A 209 9.52 8.96 5.60
CA THR A 209 9.31 7.97 6.68
C THR A 209 10.34 6.85 6.63
N ALA A 210 10.78 6.42 5.44
CA ALA A 210 11.86 5.45 5.28
C ALA A 210 13.18 5.94 5.89
N THR A 211 13.54 7.21 5.66
CA THR A 211 14.73 7.84 6.27
C THR A 211 14.62 7.92 7.80
N ILE A 212 13.43 8.16 8.34
CA ILE A 212 13.19 8.14 9.79
C ILE A 212 13.43 6.74 10.35
N LEU A 213 12.85 5.70 9.75
CA LEU A 213 13.06 4.31 10.19
C LEU A 213 14.55 3.89 10.13
N GLU A 214 15.30 4.36 9.12
CA GLU A 214 16.73 4.13 9.01
C GLU A 214 17.51 4.86 10.12
N ARG A 215 17.18 6.13 10.39
CA ARG A 215 17.79 6.93 11.47
C ARG A 215 17.55 6.34 12.86
N LEU A 216 16.37 5.76 13.08
CA LEU A 216 16.01 5.05 14.31
C LEU A 216 16.69 3.67 14.43
N ASP A 217 17.45 3.24 13.43
CA ASP A 217 18.10 1.92 13.33
C ASP A 217 17.16 0.73 13.57
N VAL A 218 15.89 0.84 13.15
CA VAL A 218 14.91 -0.24 13.33
C VAL A 218 14.77 -1.14 12.10
N LEU A 219 15.50 -0.86 11.01
CA LEU A 219 15.45 -1.69 9.82
C LEU A 219 16.24 -2.99 10.01
N ALA A 220 15.69 -4.08 9.46
CA ALA A 220 16.43 -5.33 9.36
C ALA A 220 17.67 -5.14 8.46
N SER A 221 18.74 -5.87 8.72
CA SER A 221 20.02 -5.75 7.97
C SER A 221 19.88 -5.90 6.46
N THR A 222 18.84 -6.63 6.01
CA THR A 222 18.52 -6.86 4.60
C THR A 222 17.64 -5.78 3.98
N SER A 223 17.29 -4.72 4.70
CA SER A 223 16.30 -3.71 4.30
C SER A 223 16.75 -2.27 4.53
N GLN A 224 18.06 -2.01 4.50
CA GLN A 224 18.56 -0.63 4.58
C GLN A 224 18.06 0.17 3.37
N VAL A 225 17.70 1.43 3.55
CA VAL A 225 17.15 2.30 2.48
C VAL A 225 18.16 2.41 1.31
N THR A 226 19.45 2.48 1.65
CA THR A 226 20.54 2.56 0.66
C THR A 226 20.71 1.31 -0.20
N SER A 227 20.30 0.14 0.29
CA SER A 227 20.41 -1.15 -0.42
C SER A 227 19.09 -1.69 -0.95
N THR A 228 17.96 -1.13 -0.51
CA THR A 228 16.62 -1.53 -0.96
C THR A 228 16.21 -0.72 -2.18
N ALA A 229 15.75 -1.40 -3.22
CA ALA A 229 15.29 -0.72 -4.43
C ALA A 229 14.09 0.19 -4.12
N ALA A 230 14.24 1.48 -4.43
CA ALA A 230 13.15 2.43 -4.39
C ALA A 230 12.12 2.12 -5.48
N ASN A 231 10.88 2.48 -5.23
CA ASN A 231 9.83 2.44 -6.23
C ASN A 231 9.37 3.87 -6.55
N HIS A 232 9.14 4.14 -7.82
CA HIS A 232 8.37 5.30 -8.25
C HIS A 232 6.89 5.06 -7.93
N THR A 233 6.22 6.04 -7.34
CA THR A 233 4.77 6.06 -7.21
C THR A 233 4.16 6.85 -8.36
N PHE A 234 3.57 6.12 -9.31
CA PHE A 234 2.86 6.72 -10.43
C PHE A 234 1.40 6.96 -10.07
N MET A 235 0.93 8.19 -10.34
CA MET A 235 -0.45 8.60 -10.13
C MET A 235 -1.14 8.87 -11.45
N PHE A 236 -2.41 8.44 -11.56
CA PHE A 236 -3.25 8.57 -12.74
C PHE A 236 -4.56 9.27 -12.40
N ASP A 237 -4.92 10.27 -13.18
CA ASP A 237 -6.27 10.81 -13.20
C ASP A 237 -7.15 9.92 -14.08
N VAL A 238 -7.98 9.08 -13.48
CA VAL A 238 -8.71 8.02 -14.18
C VAL A 238 -9.70 8.55 -15.24
N PRO A 239 -10.42 9.66 -15.02
CA PRO A 239 -11.22 10.28 -16.06
C PRO A 239 -10.44 10.65 -17.33
N SER A 240 -9.19 11.11 -17.16
CA SER A 240 -8.33 11.55 -18.28
C SER A 240 -7.64 10.39 -19.01
N LEU A 241 -7.73 9.16 -18.52
CA LEU A 241 -7.14 8.01 -19.20
C LEU A 241 -7.83 7.76 -20.56
N PRO A 242 -7.09 7.38 -21.60
CA PRO A 242 -7.68 7.00 -22.87
C PRO A 242 -8.64 5.81 -22.69
N PRO A 243 -9.59 5.59 -23.59
CA PRO A 243 -10.38 4.36 -23.56
C PRO A 243 -9.46 3.15 -23.75
N PRO A 244 -9.81 1.97 -23.17
CA PRO A 244 -9.08 0.74 -23.44
C PRO A 244 -9.12 0.46 -24.97
N SER A 245 -7.98 0.10 -25.54
CA SER A 245 -7.93 -0.32 -26.94
C SER A 245 -8.73 -1.61 -27.18
N ALA A 246 -9.27 -1.78 -28.39
CA ALA A 246 -9.82 -3.06 -28.79
C ALA A 246 -8.75 -4.18 -28.70
N LEU A 247 -9.17 -5.37 -28.33
CA LEU A 247 -8.25 -6.52 -28.36
C LEU A 247 -7.94 -6.91 -29.82
N PRO A 248 -6.73 -7.38 -30.10
CA PRO A 248 -6.45 -8.11 -31.33
C PRO A 248 -7.41 -9.29 -31.54
N ASP A 249 -7.64 -9.64 -32.80
CA ASP A 249 -8.46 -10.81 -33.16
C ASP A 249 -7.94 -12.08 -32.49
N GLY A 250 -8.86 -12.90 -32.04
CA GLY A 250 -8.56 -14.16 -31.38
C GLY A 250 -8.20 -14.03 -29.90
N LEU A 251 -8.43 -12.85 -29.30
CA LEU A 251 -8.29 -12.61 -27.86
C LEU A 251 -9.63 -12.19 -27.24
N GLU A 252 -9.84 -12.56 -25.98
CA GLU A 252 -11.02 -12.22 -25.20
C GLU A 252 -10.69 -11.78 -23.76
N TRP A 253 -11.58 -10.98 -23.18
CA TRP A 253 -11.48 -10.54 -21.81
C TRP A 253 -12.00 -11.58 -20.83
N GLY A 254 -11.36 -11.67 -19.67
CA GLY A 254 -11.84 -12.45 -18.54
C GLY A 254 -11.25 -11.95 -17.23
N GLU A 255 -11.68 -12.56 -16.13
CA GLU A 255 -11.03 -12.43 -14.84
C GLU A 255 -9.94 -13.49 -14.69
N VAL A 256 -9.00 -13.28 -13.76
CA VAL A 256 -7.99 -14.29 -13.47
C VAL A 256 -8.65 -15.48 -12.75
N LYS A 257 -8.57 -16.65 -13.35
CA LYS A 257 -9.12 -17.88 -12.79
C LYS A 257 -8.15 -18.47 -11.76
N ARG A 258 -8.71 -19.13 -10.72
CA ARG A 258 -7.94 -19.74 -9.64
C ARG A 258 -6.92 -20.78 -10.13
N GLU A 259 -7.25 -21.54 -11.16
CA GLU A 259 -6.37 -22.54 -11.81
C GLU A 259 -5.07 -21.92 -12.35
N HIS A 260 -5.03 -20.60 -12.60
CA HIS A 260 -3.86 -19.88 -13.10
C HIS A 260 -3.03 -19.22 -12.00
N PHE A 261 -3.41 -19.31 -10.72
CA PHE A 261 -2.67 -18.66 -9.64
C PHE A 261 -1.22 -19.13 -9.53
N ALA A 262 -0.97 -20.42 -9.75
CA ALA A 262 0.40 -20.98 -9.77
C ALA A 262 1.25 -20.34 -10.89
N LEU A 263 0.71 -20.23 -12.10
CA LEU A 263 1.36 -19.55 -13.22
C LEU A 263 1.67 -18.07 -12.85
N ILE A 264 0.71 -17.35 -12.32
CA ILE A 264 0.86 -15.94 -11.96
C ILE A 264 1.96 -15.75 -10.91
N ARG A 265 1.99 -16.61 -9.87
CA ARG A 265 3.07 -16.56 -8.86
C ARG A 265 4.44 -16.82 -9.49
N SER A 266 4.55 -17.75 -10.43
CA SER A 266 5.83 -18.04 -11.10
C SER A 266 6.37 -16.88 -11.94
N LYS A 267 5.52 -15.92 -12.31
CA LYS A 267 5.88 -14.72 -13.08
C LYS A 267 6.05 -13.45 -12.21
N SER A 268 5.89 -13.57 -10.89
CA SER A 268 5.97 -12.46 -9.96
C SER A 268 7.00 -12.73 -8.87
N GLU A 269 7.88 -11.75 -8.62
CA GLU A 269 8.81 -11.79 -7.49
C GLU A 269 8.11 -11.42 -6.16
N ILE A 270 6.88 -10.89 -6.23
CA ILE A 270 6.12 -10.49 -5.05
C ILE A 270 5.33 -11.69 -4.52
N PRO A 271 5.62 -12.15 -3.28
CA PRO A 271 4.87 -13.24 -2.68
C PRO A 271 3.40 -12.87 -2.51
N ARG A 272 2.49 -13.79 -2.86
CA ARG A 272 1.05 -13.61 -2.64
C ARG A 272 0.38 -14.92 -2.26
N TRP A 273 -0.51 -14.84 -1.27
CA TRP A 273 -1.39 -15.95 -0.93
C TRP A 273 -2.49 -16.12 -1.98
N ASP A 274 -2.90 -17.35 -2.21
CA ASP A 274 -4.08 -17.64 -3.04
C ASP A 274 -5.34 -16.96 -2.50
N ARG A 275 -5.50 -16.95 -1.16
CA ARG A 275 -6.61 -16.23 -0.49
C ARG A 275 -6.60 -14.74 -0.78
N THR A 276 -5.43 -14.14 -0.92
CA THR A 276 -5.31 -12.72 -1.28
C THR A 276 -5.66 -12.52 -2.74
N MET A 277 -5.04 -13.27 -3.66
CA MET A 277 -5.35 -13.18 -5.09
C MET A 277 -6.84 -13.40 -5.38
N ALA A 278 -7.48 -14.37 -4.71
CA ALA A 278 -8.91 -14.65 -4.86
C ALA A 278 -9.84 -13.51 -4.39
N SER A 279 -9.33 -12.56 -3.57
CA SER A 279 -10.10 -11.42 -3.07
C SER A 279 -9.86 -10.12 -3.84
N LEU A 280 -8.85 -10.09 -4.71
CA LEU A 280 -8.48 -8.90 -5.45
C LEU A 280 -9.28 -8.80 -6.76
N PRO A 281 -9.80 -7.62 -7.12
CA PRO A 281 -10.28 -7.38 -8.48
C PRO A 281 -9.17 -7.66 -9.48
N SER A 282 -9.47 -8.41 -10.51
CA SER A 282 -8.50 -8.80 -11.52
C SER A 282 -9.06 -8.65 -12.93
N LEU A 283 -8.17 -8.55 -13.90
CA LEU A 283 -8.50 -8.57 -15.31
C LEU A 283 -7.43 -9.36 -16.05
N ALA A 284 -7.85 -10.20 -16.97
CA ALA A 284 -6.97 -11.01 -17.82
C ALA A 284 -7.43 -10.97 -19.27
N ILE A 285 -6.49 -11.29 -20.17
CA ILE A 285 -6.74 -11.49 -21.58
C ILE A 285 -6.38 -12.94 -21.91
N TYR A 286 -7.30 -13.65 -22.53
CA TYR A 286 -7.19 -15.05 -22.92
C TYR A 286 -7.19 -15.20 -24.44
N PRO A 287 -6.58 -16.27 -24.98
CA PRO A 287 -6.89 -16.70 -26.34
C PRO A 287 -8.37 -17.09 -26.42
N ALA A 288 -9.06 -16.64 -27.48
CA ALA A 288 -10.46 -16.99 -27.70
C ALA A 288 -10.65 -18.51 -27.92
N ALA A 289 -11.73 -19.06 -27.42
CA ALA A 289 -12.00 -20.51 -27.37
C ALA A 289 -11.95 -21.25 -28.73
N GLY A 290 -12.07 -20.51 -29.83
CA GLY A 290 -11.94 -21.07 -31.17
C GLY A 290 -10.50 -21.40 -31.61
N ASN A 291 -9.48 -20.87 -30.91
CA ASN A 291 -8.06 -21.01 -31.31
C ASN A 291 -7.27 -22.02 -30.47
N CYS A 292 -7.82 -22.48 -29.38
CA CYS A 292 -7.18 -23.48 -28.49
C CYS A 292 -8.26 -24.49 -28.10
N GLY A 293 -8.27 -25.70 -28.62
CA GLY A 293 -9.21 -26.79 -28.32
C GLY A 293 -10.15 -26.61 -27.09
N SER A 294 -10.94 -27.53 -26.71
CA SER A 294 -12.09 -27.47 -25.79
C SER A 294 -11.87 -26.97 -24.33
N GLY A 295 -10.79 -26.26 -24.04
CA GLY A 295 -10.54 -25.62 -22.75
C GLY A 295 -9.60 -24.43 -22.97
N GLY A 296 -10.07 -23.21 -22.91
CA GLY A 296 -9.29 -22.00 -23.16
C GLY A 296 -7.90 -22.05 -22.51
N GLY A 297 -6.86 -21.64 -23.25
CA GLY A 297 -5.47 -21.62 -22.79
C GLY A 297 -5.23 -20.68 -21.59
N PRO A 298 -3.99 -20.65 -21.04
CA PRO A 298 -3.65 -19.73 -19.98
C PRO A 298 -3.76 -18.25 -20.43
N PRO A 299 -3.90 -17.29 -19.51
CA PRO A 299 -3.96 -15.89 -19.86
C PRO A 299 -2.64 -15.43 -20.46
N VAL A 300 -2.72 -14.56 -21.48
CA VAL A 300 -1.55 -13.95 -22.15
C VAL A 300 -1.17 -12.60 -21.56
N ALA A 301 -2.09 -11.97 -20.82
CA ALA A 301 -1.83 -10.77 -20.05
C ALA A 301 -2.81 -10.67 -18.88
N TRP A 302 -2.38 -10.08 -17.75
CA TRP A 302 -3.20 -9.90 -16.57
C TRP A 302 -2.71 -8.76 -15.69
N ALA A 303 -3.59 -8.27 -14.81
CA ALA A 303 -3.28 -7.39 -13.70
C ALA A 303 -4.32 -7.53 -12.58
N PHE A 304 -3.96 -7.07 -11.39
CA PHE A 304 -4.84 -6.99 -10.22
C PHE A 304 -4.89 -5.58 -9.67
N ILE A 305 -5.95 -5.27 -8.96
CA ILE A 305 -6.02 -4.14 -8.02
C ILE A 305 -5.57 -4.66 -6.66
N GLY A 306 -4.47 -4.14 -6.10
CA GLY A 306 -3.93 -4.50 -4.80
C GLY A 306 -4.82 -4.10 -3.63
N LEU A 307 -4.43 -4.48 -2.41
CA LEU A 307 -5.18 -4.14 -1.18
C LEU A 307 -5.19 -2.62 -0.88
N ASP A 308 -4.22 -1.88 -1.38
CA ASP A 308 -4.13 -0.43 -1.36
C ASP A 308 -4.69 0.21 -2.64
N THR A 309 -5.38 -0.59 -3.46
CA THR A 309 -5.90 -0.26 -4.79
C THR A 309 -4.86 0.12 -5.85
N SER A 310 -3.58 -0.10 -5.61
CA SER A 310 -2.56 0.03 -6.66
C SER A 310 -2.74 -1.03 -7.76
N VAL A 311 -2.39 -0.71 -9.01
CA VAL A 311 -2.22 -1.76 -10.01
C VAL A 311 -1.00 -2.62 -9.64
N THR A 312 -1.20 -3.92 -9.57
CA THR A 312 -0.16 -4.86 -9.13
C THR A 312 -0.16 -6.12 -9.98
N THR A 313 0.96 -6.84 -9.96
CA THR A 313 1.13 -8.12 -10.67
C THR A 313 0.78 -8.02 -12.16
N LEU A 314 0.99 -6.83 -12.75
CA LEU A 314 0.81 -6.61 -14.18
C LEU A 314 1.85 -7.43 -14.95
N HIS A 315 1.37 -8.28 -15.85
CA HIS A 315 2.23 -9.08 -16.71
C HIS A 315 1.64 -9.19 -18.12
N VAL A 316 2.53 -9.30 -19.09
CA VAL A 316 2.23 -9.67 -20.48
C VAL A 316 3.25 -10.72 -20.90
N GLU A 317 2.77 -11.86 -21.37
CA GLU A 317 3.66 -12.93 -21.85
C GLU A 317 4.57 -12.43 -22.98
N PRO A 318 5.84 -12.86 -23.04
CA PRO A 318 6.86 -12.29 -23.92
C PRO A 318 6.43 -12.18 -25.38
N GLU A 319 5.80 -13.22 -25.91
CA GLU A 319 5.33 -13.30 -27.31
C GLU A 319 4.17 -12.34 -27.62
N TRP A 320 3.52 -11.78 -26.61
CA TRP A 320 2.41 -10.85 -26.69
C TRP A 320 2.81 -9.39 -26.40
N ARG A 321 4.05 -9.15 -26.03
CA ARG A 321 4.57 -7.80 -25.76
C ARG A 321 4.61 -6.94 -27.03
N GLY A 322 4.71 -5.62 -26.85
CA GLY A 322 4.74 -4.66 -27.96
C GLY A 322 3.38 -4.38 -28.62
N ARG A 323 2.32 -5.09 -28.23
CA ARG A 323 0.95 -4.97 -28.81
C ARG A 323 0.01 -4.09 -27.98
N GLY A 324 0.52 -3.36 -26.99
CA GLY A 324 -0.29 -2.45 -26.15
C GLY A 324 -1.14 -3.14 -25.07
N LEU A 325 -1.08 -4.49 -24.92
CA LEU A 325 -1.93 -5.23 -23.98
C LEU A 325 -1.78 -4.78 -22.54
N GLY A 326 -0.55 -4.49 -22.06
CA GLY A 326 -0.33 -3.99 -20.70
C GLY A 326 -1.06 -2.68 -20.43
N LYS A 327 -1.05 -1.74 -21.37
CA LYS A 327 -1.78 -0.47 -21.25
C LYS A 327 -3.29 -0.71 -21.24
N THR A 328 -3.77 -1.54 -22.14
CA THR A 328 -5.20 -1.84 -22.31
C THR A 328 -5.77 -2.50 -21.06
N VAL A 329 -5.07 -3.50 -20.48
CA VAL A 329 -5.44 -4.14 -19.20
C VAL A 329 -5.47 -3.12 -18.07
N THR A 330 -4.41 -2.32 -17.91
CA THR A 330 -4.32 -1.32 -16.84
C THR A 330 -5.43 -0.28 -16.94
N THR A 331 -5.66 0.28 -18.13
CA THR A 331 -6.73 1.28 -18.35
C THR A 331 -8.11 0.71 -18.04
N LYS A 332 -8.40 -0.50 -18.55
CA LYS A 332 -9.71 -1.14 -18.31
C LYS A 332 -9.90 -1.46 -16.82
N LEU A 333 -8.86 -1.97 -16.17
CA LEU A 333 -8.88 -2.30 -14.75
C LEU A 333 -9.13 -1.05 -13.89
N PHE A 334 -8.45 0.10 -14.17
CA PHE A 334 -8.69 1.34 -13.47
C PHE A 334 -10.11 1.90 -13.70
N LYS A 335 -10.61 1.85 -14.95
CA LYS A 335 -11.94 2.39 -15.26
C LYS A 335 -13.09 1.53 -14.73
N GLN A 336 -12.92 0.22 -14.66
CA GLN A 336 -13.98 -0.72 -14.29
C GLN A 336 -13.81 -1.36 -12.90
N GLY A 337 -12.58 -1.76 -12.55
CA GLY A 337 -12.29 -2.45 -11.30
C GLY A 337 -12.28 -1.55 -10.06
N MET A 338 -12.17 -0.23 -10.25
CA MET A 338 -12.07 0.72 -9.14
C MET A 338 -13.37 1.47 -8.83
N GLN A 339 -14.48 1.20 -9.52
CA GLN A 339 -15.71 1.98 -9.37
C GLN A 339 -16.24 2.02 -7.92
N ARG A 340 -16.10 0.93 -7.17
CA ARG A 340 -16.54 0.85 -5.77
C ARG A 340 -15.75 1.74 -4.80
N PHE A 341 -14.61 2.28 -5.23
CA PHE A 341 -13.73 3.15 -4.44
C PHE A 341 -13.92 4.63 -4.75
N TRP A 342 -14.79 4.98 -5.70
CA TRP A 342 -15.04 6.36 -6.03
C TRP A 342 -16.04 6.97 -5.05
N GLU A 343 -15.71 8.14 -4.56
CA GLU A 343 -16.54 8.95 -3.66
C GLU A 343 -16.82 10.30 -4.30
N ASP A 344 -18.00 10.85 -4.02
CA ASP A 344 -18.35 12.18 -4.49
C ASP A 344 -17.45 13.24 -3.86
N GLY A 345 -16.99 14.18 -4.70
CA GLY A 345 -16.08 15.24 -4.29
C GLY A 345 -14.64 14.79 -4.00
N VAL A 346 -14.29 13.52 -4.26
CA VAL A 346 -12.90 13.02 -4.23
C VAL A 346 -12.41 12.79 -5.67
N GLN A 347 -11.22 13.31 -5.97
CA GLN A 347 -10.61 13.07 -7.27
C GLN A 347 -10.43 11.56 -7.52
N ARG A 348 -10.83 11.09 -8.71
CA ARG A 348 -10.74 9.67 -9.09
C ARG A 348 -9.33 9.31 -9.51
N LEU A 349 -8.46 9.17 -8.52
CA LEU A 349 -7.06 8.81 -8.72
C LEU A 349 -6.84 7.30 -8.58
N ALA A 350 -6.06 6.75 -9.51
CA ALA A 350 -5.47 5.42 -9.41
C ALA A 350 -3.95 5.55 -9.29
N HIS A 351 -3.28 4.52 -8.80
CA HIS A 351 -1.84 4.53 -8.67
C HIS A 351 -1.20 3.17 -8.91
N GLY A 352 0.12 3.18 -9.03
CA GLY A 352 0.91 1.97 -9.16
C GLY A 352 2.38 2.24 -8.87
N TYR A 353 3.08 1.18 -8.50
CA TYR A 353 4.48 1.27 -8.13
C TYR A 353 5.37 0.59 -9.18
N VAL A 354 6.49 1.21 -9.46
CA VAL A 354 7.47 0.68 -10.40
C VAL A 354 8.84 0.77 -9.76
N VAL A 355 9.52 -0.35 -9.63
CA VAL A 355 10.90 -0.39 -9.14
C VAL A 355 11.78 0.51 -10.00
N LEU A 356 12.58 1.34 -9.34
CA LEU A 356 13.51 2.25 -10.00
C LEU A 356 14.42 1.47 -10.95
N GLY A 357 14.49 1.92 -12.20
CA GLY A 357 15.31 1.27 -13.25
C GLY A 357 14.55 0.23 -14.09
N ASN A 358 13.32 -0.13 -13.76
CA ASN A 358 12.47 -0.93 -14.63
C ASN A 358 11.90 -0.08 -15.78
N LYS A 359 12.77 0.21 -16.78
CA LYS A 359 12.47 1.12 -17.89
C LYS A 359 11.23 0.76 -18.69
N ALA A 360 10.96 -0.52 -18.84
CA ALA A 360 9.77 -1.00 -19.56
C ALA A 360 8.48 -0.60 -18.83
N SER A 361 8.39 -0.87 -17.52
CA SER A 361 7.25 -0.49 -16.70
C SER A 361 7.15 1.02 -16.52
N GLU A 362 8.27 1.73 -16.27
CA GLU A 362 8.29 3.20 -16.20
C GLU A 362 7.76 3.84 -17.50
N GLY A 363 8.24 3.37 -18.64
CA GLY A 363 7.80 3.86 -19.95
C GLY A 363 6.32 3.60 -20.21
N MET A 364 5.83 2.42 -19.81
CA MET A 364 4.41 2.07 -19.92
C MET A 364 3.55 3.00 -19.05
N MET A 365 3.90 3.20 -17.76
CA MET A 365 3.15 4.07 -16.84
C MET A 365 3.11 5.52 -17.35
N ARG A 366 4.26 6.08 -17.77
CA ARG A 366 4.31 7.43 -18.37
C ARG A 366 3.48 7.55 -19.64
N SER A 367 3.49 6.52 -20.48
CA SER A 367 2.73 6.52 -21.75
C SER A 367 1.21 6.42 -21.56
N LEU A 368 0.75 6.03 -20.36
CA LEU A 368 -0.65 6.12 -19.92
C LEU A 368 -1.01 7.48 -19.30
N GLY A 369 -0.07 8.43 -19.23
CA GLY A 369 -0.27 9.70 -18.55
C GLY A 369 -0.01 9.64 -17.05
N GLY A 370 0.61 8.57 -16.55
CA GLY A 370 1.03 8.46 -15.16
C GLY A 370 2.11 9.48 -14.82
N ARG A 371 1.90 10.22 -13.72
CA ARG A 371 2.85 11.16 -13.16
C ARG A 371 3.62 10.51 -12.03
N ASP A 372 4.95 10.56 -12.09
CA ASP A 372 5.86 10.15 -11.02
C ASP A 372 5.81 11.20 -9.91
N MET A 373 5.26 10.84 -8.75
CA MET A 373 4.96 11.80 -7.68
C MET A 373 6.00 11.79 -6.58
N TRP A 374 6.32 10.60 -6.04
CA TRP A 374 7.32 10.42 -4.99
C TRP A 374 7.92 9.01 -5.05
N LYS A 375 8.95 8.78 -4.23
CA LYS A 375 9.54 7.46 -4.04
C LYS A 375 9.00 6.81 -2.78
N CYS A 376 8.78 5.50 -2.86
CA CYS A 376 8.39 4.69 -1.72
C CYS A 376 9.18 3.37 -1.68
N TYR A 377 9.08 2.69 -0.54
CA TYR A 377 9.84 1.49 -0.25
C TYR A 377 8.96 0.40 0.37
N TRP A 378 9.38 -0.86 0.18
CA TRP A 378 8.95 -2.00 1.00
C TRP A 378 10.10 -2.36 1.92
N LEU A 379 9.94 -2.08 3.21
CA LEU A 379 11.00 -2.23 4.21
C LEU A 379 10.63 -3.28 5.24
N ARG A 380 11.63 -4.05 5.67
CA ARG A 380 11.49 -4.96 6.80
C ARG A 380 11.97 -4.28 8.06
N VAL A 381 11.03 -4.07 8.98
CA VAL A 381 11.28 -3.49 10.30
C VAL A 381 11.56 -4.63 11.27
N ASP A 382 12.66 -4.54 12.01
CA ASP A 382 13.04 -5.46 13.06
C ASP A 382 12.49 -4.96 14.41
N LEU A 383 11.42 -5.57 14.85
CA LEU A 383 10.72 -5.18 16.09
C LEU A 383 11.54 -5.44 17.37
N GLU A 384 12.60 -6.29 17.34
CA GLU A 384 13.48 -6.49 18.48
C GLU A 384 14.29 -5.25 18.76
N LYS A 385 14.73 -4.54 17.73
CA LYS A 385 15.49 -3.29 17.85
C LYS A 385 14.70 -2.19 18.58
N ALA A 386 13.36 -2.23 18.53
CA ALA A 386 12.50 -1.31 19.28
C ALA A 386 12.67 -1.40 20.82
N GLY A 387 13.29 -2.45 21.32
CA GLY A 387 13.58 -2.60 22.75
C GLY A 387 14.74 -1.76 23.24
N ASN A 388 15.56 -1.22 22.34
CA ASN A 388 16.77 -0.46 22.63
C ASN A 388 16.58 1.05 22.43
N MET A 389 15.37 1.49 22.06
CA MET A 389 15.02 2.89 21.80
C MET A 389 14.43 3.58 23.02
#